data_8bd99b34a030150fc8178b933dcc087f
#
_entry.id   8bd99b34a030150fc8178b933dcc087f
#
_cell.length_a   1.000
_cell.length_b   1.000
_cell.length_c   1.000
_cell.angle_alpha   90.00
_cell.angle_beta   90.00
_cell.angle_gamma   90.00
#
_symmetry.space_group_name_H-M   'P 1'
#
loop_
_entity.id
_entity.type
_entity.pdbx_description
1 polymer ?
#
loop_
_entity_poly.entity_id
_entity_poly.type
_entity_poly.pdbx_seq_one_letter_code
_entity_poly.pdbx_strand_id
1 'polypeptide(L)'
;MKINIFGIIVFVFISIIIFKIYHESDMFQLKCIVSDVDGNKYCVRERNKLELVADLLANVTNNMKDLVEHLKITFPDRKNVQRLVDNFNPKKVYETLPTSSYTAYSENKGEKLAFCTTTTKEGNRLIDENTLTFVAIHELSHLATKTV
;
A
#
# COMPACT_ATOMS: atom_id res chain seq x y z
N MET A 1 16.35 8.50 -51.13
CA MET A 1 15.43 8.03 -50.08
C MET A 1 14.65 9.24 -49.58
N LYS A 2 13.35 9.33 -49.83
CA LYS A 2 12.55 10.45 -49.32
C LYS A 2 12.22 10.16 -47.85
N ILE A 3 12.81 10.91 -46.95
CA ILE A 3 12.52 10.80 -45.54
C ILE A 3 11.07 11.30 -45.30
N ASN A 4 10.20 10.45 -44.80
CA ASN A 4 8.84 10.81 -44.52
C ASN A 4 8.80 11.56 -43.19
N ILE A 5 8.80 12.91 -43.25
CA ILE A 5 8.79 13.81 -42.08
C ILE A 5 7.62 13.48 -41.15
N PHE A 6 6.46 13.14 -41.70
CA PHE A 6 5.30 12.72 -40.92
C PHE A 6 5.57 11.45 -40.09
N GLY A 7 6.23 10.46 -40.69
CA GLY A 7 6.63 9.22 -40.00
C GLY A 7 7.59 9.49 -38.84
N ILE A 8 8.54 10.44 -39.00
CA ILE A 8 9.46 10.83 -37.93
C ILE A 8 8.73 11.51 -36.78
N ILE A 9 7.80 12.42 -37.07
CA ILE A 9 7.01 13.12 -36.06
C ILE A 9 6.19 12.11 -35.24
N VAL A 10 5.52 11.16 -35.90
CA VAL A 10 4.74 10.13 -35.22
C VAL A 10 5.62 9.23 -34.34
N PHE A 11 6.80 8.84 -34.84
CA PHE A 11 7.74 8.02 -34.09
C PHE A 11 8.25 8.75 -32.83
N VAL A 12 8.61 10.04 -32.94
CA VAL A 12 9.05 10.85 -31.80
C VAL A 12 7.93 11.00 -30.77
N PHE A 13 6.70 11.24 -31.24
CA PHE A 13 5.54 11.38 -30.35
C PHE A 13 5.24 10.09 -29.57
N ILE A 14 5.25 8.94 -30.24
CA ILE A 14 5.08 7.62 -29.61
C ILE A 14 6.21 7.36 -28.61
N SER A 15 7.47 7.69 -28.95
CA SER A 15 8.62 7.50 -28.06
C SER A 15 8.49 8.34 -26.79
N ILE A 16 8.00 9.58 -26.90
CA ILE A 16 7.74 10.46 -25.74
C ILE A 16 6.64 9.87 -24.85
N ILE A 17 5.56 9.34 -25.45
CA ILE A 17 4.47 8.71 -24.70
C ILE A 17 4.96 7.47 -23.95
N ILE A 18 5.71 6.59 -24.63
CA ILE A 18 6.28 5.38 -24.03
C ILE A 18 7.23 5.75 -22.89
N PHE A 19 8.10 6.74 -23.09
CA PHE A 19 9.02 7.22 -22.06
C PHE A 19 8.28 7.78 -20.86
N LYS A 20 7.20 8.56 -21.06
CA LYS A 20 6.34 9.05 -20.00
C LYS A 20 5.68 7.92 -19.22
N ILE A 21 5.06 6.97 -19.92
CA ILE A 21 4.42 5.80 -19.30
C ILE A 21 5.46 4.99 -18.50
N TYR A 22 6.65 4.78 -19.04
CA TYR A 22 7.73 4.06 -18.38
C TYR A 22 8.21 4.78 -17.10
N HIS A 23 8.37 6.10 -17.17
CA HIS A 23 8.86 6.90 -16.05
C HIS A 23 7.81 7.10 -14.95
N GLU A 24 6.53 7.14 -15.30
CA GLU A 24 5.40 7.23 -14.39
C GLU A 24 4.87 5.86 -13.93
N SER A 25 5.48 4.76 -14.40
CA SER A 25 5.04 3.41 -14.02
C SER A 25 5.39 3.10 -12.58
N ASP A 26 4.35 2.96 -11.76
CA ASP A 26 4.43 2.63 -10.33
C ASP A 26 5.16 1.30 -10.05
N MET A 27 5.18 0.40 -11.04
CA MET A 27 5.79 -0.92 -10.93
C MET A 27 7.30 -0.87 -10.62
N PHE A 28 7.98 0.23 -11.02
CA PHE A 28 9.41 0.44 -10.78
C PHE A 28 9.71 1.27 -9.53
N GLN A 29 8.68 1.75 -8.84
CA GLN A 29 8.83 2.63 -7.67
C GLN A 29 8.70 1.87 -6.34
N LEU A 30 8.32 0.60 -6.38
CA LEU A 30 8.24 -0.26 -5.20
C LEU A 30 9.40 -1.24 -5.15
N LYS A 31 10.02 -1.33 -3.99
CA LYS A 31 11.01 -2.34 -3.66
C LYS A 31 10.51 -3.19 -2.50
N CYS A 32 10.57 -4.50 -2.67
CA CYS A 32 10.10 -5.42 -1.64
C CYS A 32 11.31 -5.91 -0.83
N ILE A 33 11.27 -5.66 0.48
CA ILE A 33 12.29 -6.05 1.44
C ILE A 33 11.69 -6.83 2.60
N VAL A 34 12.50 -7.60 3.29
CA VAL A 34 12.09 -8.35 4.48
C VAL A 34 12.27 -7.45 5.69
N SER A 35 11.24 -7.37 6.55
CA SER A 35 11.33 -6.66 7.82
C SER A 35 12.04 -7.49 8.87
N ASP A 36 12.86 -6.85 9.67
CA ASP A 36 13.54 -7.48 10.82
C ASP A 36 12.59 -7.73 12.00
N VAL A 37 11.42 -7.06 12.01
CA VAL A 37 10.43 -7.17 13.08
C VAL A 37 9.67 -8.50 13.04
N ASP A 38 9.22 -8.93 11.87
CA ASP A 38 8.35 -10.11 11.72
C ASP A 38 8.81 -11.11 10.65
N GLY A 39 9.90 -10.81 9.94
CA GLY A 39 10.42 -11.65 8.87
C GLY A 39 9.55 -11.69 7.60
N ASN A 40 8.50 -10.89 7.52
CA ASN A 40 7.65 -10.82 6.35
C ASN A 40 8.19 -9.84 5.31
N LYS A 41 7.77 -10.03 4.06
CA LYS A 41 8.16 -9.20 2.93
C LYS A 41 7.17 -8.05 2.74
N TYR A 42 7.68 -6.82 2.77
CA TYR A 42 6.90 -5.61 2.52
C TYR A 42 7.41 -4.88 1.29
N CYS A 43 6.48 -4.48 0.42
CA CYS A 43 6.80 -3.67 -0.75
C CYS A 43 6.59 -2.20 -0.43
N VAL A 44 7.68 -1.44 -0.45
CA VAL A 44 7.75 -0.04 -0.07
C VAL A 44 8.36 0.79 -1.19
N ARG A 45 8.12 2.10 -1.18
CA ARG A 45 8.70 3.01 -2.17
C ARG A 45 10.22 3.05 -2.07
N GLU A 46 10.89 3.02 -3.22
CA GLU A 46 12.35 3.12 -3.27
C GLU A 46 12.81 4.50 -2.82
N ARG A 47 13.44 4.55 -1.66
CA ARG A 47 14.01 5.76 -1.04
C ARG A 47 15.01 5.37 0.06
N ASN A 48 15.67 6.38 0.64
CA ASN A 48 16.49 6.16 1.83
C ASN A 48 15.63 5.59 2.99
N LYS A 49 16.20 4.69 3.79
CA LYS A 49 15.58 4.07 4.97
C LYS A 49 14.45 3.08 4.64
N LEU A 50 14.63 2.25 3.62
CA LEU A 50 13.68 1.20 3.23
C LEU A 50 13.34 0.25 4.40
N GLU A 51 14.35 -0.14 5.16
CA GLU A 51 14.19 -1.05 6.31
C GLU A 51 13.25 -0.43 7.37
N LEU A 52 13.43 0.84 7.71
CA LEU A 52 12.56 1.52 8.69
C LEU A 52 11.10 1.60 8.24
N VAL A 53 10.86 1.74 6.94
CA VAL A 53 9.49 1.75 6.40
C VAL A 53 8.88 0.36 6.46
N ALA A 54 9.63 -0.66 6.11
CA ALA A 54 9.18 -2.05 6.21
C ALA A 54 8.88 -2.44 7.66
N ASP A 55 9.74 -2.04 8.60
CA ASP A 55 9.56 -2.30 10.03
C ASP A 55 8.33 -1.56 10.59
N LEU A 56 8.09 -0.32 10.16
CA LEU A 56 6.88 0.42 10.52
C LEU A 56 5.62 -0.30 10.02
N LEU A 57 5.61 -0.77 8.78
CA LEU A 57 4.49 -1.56 8.25
C LEU A 57 4.32 -2.90 8.98
N ALA A 58 5.44 -3.54 9.39
CA ALA A 58 5.40 -4.77 10.16
C ALA A 58 4.79 -4.56 11.54
N ASN A 59 5.20 -3.50 12.27
CA ASN A 59 4.62 -3.15 13.56
C ASN A 59 3.11 -2.89 13.46
N VAL A 60 2.71 -2.07 12.50
CA VAL A 60 1.28 -1.78 12.26
C VAL A 60 0.50 -3.05 11.87
N THR A 61 1.11 -3.93 11.06
CA THR A 61 0.49 -5.21 10.71
C THR A 61 0.31 -6.12 11.93
N ASN A 62 1.29 -6.15 12.84
CA ASN A 62 1.18 -6.91 14.09
C ASN A 62 0.07 -6.33 14.99
N ASN A 63 0.00 -5.00 15.13
CA ASN A 63 -1.09 -4.34 15.87
C ASN A 63 -2.48 -4.68 15.28
N MET A 64 -2.60 -4.73 13.95
CA MET A 64 -3.83 -5.18 13.28
C MET A 64 -4.17 -6.65 13.57
N LYS A 65 -3.18 -7.54 13.51
CA LYS A 65 -3.37 -8.97 13.84
C LYS A 65 -3.87 -9.16 15.26
N ASP A 66 -3.22 -8.50 16.23
CA ASP A 66 -3.55 -8.60 17.64
C ASP A 66 -4.99 -8.11 17.90
N LEU A 67 -5.38 -7.00 17.26
CA LEU A 67 -6.75 -6.49 17.33
C LEU A 67 -7.76 -7.48 16.74
N VAL A 68 -7.50 -8.00 15.54
CA VAL A 68 -8.42 -8.95 14.86
C VAL A 68 -8.57 -10.23 15.68
N GLU A 69 -7.47 -10.77 16.22
CA GLU A 69 -7.51 -11.97 17.06
C GLU A 69 -8.25 -11.70 18.39
N HIS A 70 -8.01 -10.57 19.01
CA HIS A 70 -8.76 -10.16 20.21
C HIS A 70 -10.27 -10.08 19.94
N LEU A 71 -10.67 -9.44 18.85
CA LEU A 71 -12.08 -9.32 18.48
C LEU A 71 -12.71 -10.68 18.17
N LYS A 72 -11.98 -11.56 17.50
CA LYS A 72 -12.42 -12.93 17.18
C LYS A 72 -12.69 -13.75 18.44
N ILE A 73 -11.84 -13.62 19.47
CA ILE A 73 -11.99 -14.34 20.73
C ILE A 73 -13.13 -13.72 21.57
N THR A 74 -13.19 -12.38 21.62
CA THR A 74 -14.12 -11.67 22.51
C THR A 74 -15.54 -11.61 21.96
N PHE A 75 -15.70 -11.53 20.63
CA PHE A 75 -17.00 -11.34 19.96
C PHE A 75 -17.20 -12.29 18.78
N PRO A 76 -17.08 -13.62 18.96
CA PRO A 76 -17.07 -14.57 17.85
C PRO A 76 -18.38 -14.59 17.04
N ASP A 77 -19.51 -14.31 17.68
CA ASP A 77 -20.84 -14.38 17.06
C ASP A 77 -21.24 -13.11 16.29
N ARG A 78 -20.45 -12.05 16.37
CA ARG A 78 -20.74 -10.82 15.67
C ARG A 78 -20.42 -10.93 14.17
N LYS A 79 -21.42 -10.75 13.32
CA LYS A 79 -21.28 -10.83 11.85
C LYS A 79 -20.23 -9.87 11.27
N ASN A 80 -20.05 -8.69 11.85
CA ASN A 80 -19.00 -7.75 11.44
C ASN A 80 -17.60 -8.26 11.80
N VAL A 81 -17.43 -8.92 12.95
CA VAL A 81 -16.17 -9.54 13.35
C VAL A 81 -15.84 -10.72 12.44
N GLN A 82 -16.82 -11.57 12.13
CA GLN A 82 -16.64 -12.69 11.19
C GLN A 82 -16.19 -12.17 9.81
N ARG A 83 -16.84 -11.12 9.29
CA ARG A 83 -16.40 -10.49 8.02
C ARG A 83 -14.99 -9.92 8.10
N LEU A 84 -14.62 -9.28 9.21
CA LEU A 84 -13.29 -8.77 9.41
C LEU A 84 -12.24 -9.89 9.36
N VAL A 85 -12.49 -10.99 10.08
CA VAL A 85 -11.60 -12.16 10.10
C VAL A 85 -11.48 -12.79 8.71
N ASP A 86 -12.59 -12.90 7.98
CA ASP A 86 -12.60 -13.50 6.63
C ASP A 86 -11.88 -12.63 5.58
N ASN A 87 -11.96 -11.32 5.73
CA ASN A 87 -11.44 -10.36 4.76
C ASN A 87 -10.02 -9.88 5.07
N PHE A 88 -9.57 -9.96 6.31
CA PHE A 88 -8.24 -9.46 6.69
C PHE A 88 -7.12 -10.42 6.28
N ASN A 89 -6.21 -9.95 5.44
CA ASN A 89 -5.01 -10.69 5.04
C ASN A 89 -3.74 -9.92 5.42
N PRO A 90 -3.05 -10.29 6.51
CA PRO A 90 -1.85 -9.58 6.97
C PRO A 90 -0.66 -9.68 6.01
N LYS A 91 -0.68 -10.61 5.03
CA LYS A 91 0.35 -10.76 4.00
C LYS A 91 0.17 -9.79 2.82
N LYS A 92 -0.91 -9.04 2.80
CA LYS A 92 -1.29 -8.13 1.71
C LYS A 92 -1.31 -6.67 2.18
N VAL A 93 -0.31 -6.29 2.97
CA VAL A 93 -0.08 -4.92 3.44
C VAL A 93 1.07 -4.30 2.65
N TYR A 94 0.85 -3.11 2.10
CA TYR A 94 1.77 -2.41 1.21
C TYR A 94 1.87 -0.92 1.55
N GLU A 95 2.90 -0.27 1.06
CA GLU A 95 2.95 1.19 1.02
C GLU A 95 2.13 1.71 -0.18
N THR A 96 1.43 2.85 -0.01
CA THR A 96 0.73 3.50 -1.12
C THR A 96 1.70 3.97 -2.19
N LEU A 97 1.27 3.90 -3.45
CA LEU A 97 2.03 4.41 -4.57
C LEU A 97 2.10 5.95 -4.54
N PRO A 98 3.20 6.56 -5.04
CA PRO A 98 3.33 8.02 -5.11
C PRO A 98 2.21 8.70 -5.90
N THR A 99 1.72 8.01 -6.93
CA THR A 99 0.62 8.46 -7.80
C THR A 99 -0.75 8.31 -7.18
N SER A 100 -0.88 7.54 -6.09
CA SER A 100 -2.16 7.37 -5.41
C SER A 100 -2.66 8.70 -4.83
N SER A 101 -3.93 9.03 -5.08
CA SER A 101 -4.60 10.16 -4.44
C SER A 101 -4.94 9.90 -2.97
N TYR A 102 -4.95 8.63 -2.55
CA TYR A 102 -5.34 8.20 -1.21
C TYR A 102 -4.13 8.13 -0.28
N THR A 103 -4.37 8.43 1.00
CA THR A 103 -3.39 8.24 2.08
C THR A 103 -3.41 6.82 2.64
N ALA A 104 -4.57 6.17 2.59
CA ALA A 104 -4.78 4.76 2.87
C ALA A 104 -5.95 4.25 2.04
N TYR A 105 -5.96 2.98 1.71
CA TYR A 105 -7.10 2.34 1.04
C TYR A 105 -7.04 0.82 1.16
N SER A 106 -8.21 0.19 1.02
CA SER A 106 -8.34 -1.24 0.83
C SER A 106 -8.89 -1.55 -0.56
N GLU A 107 -8.33 -2.54 -1.23
CA GLU A 107 -8.85 -3.07 -2.50
C GLU A 107 -9.63 -4.35 -2.25
N ASN A 108 -10.74 -4.53 -2.98
CA ASN A 108 -11.56 -5.74 -2.98
C ASN A 108 -11.86 -6.29 -1.58
N LYS A 109 -12.21 -5.40 -0.62
CA LYS A 109 -12.54 -5.77 0.76
C LYS A 109 -11.45 -6.55 1.49
N GLY A 110 -10.22 -6.07 1.41
CA GLY A 110 -9.08 -6.61 2.17
C GLY A 110 -8.14 -7.51 1.39
N GLU A 111 -8.37 -7.69 0.09
CA GLU A 111 -7.41 -8.35 -0.77
C GLU A 111 -6.05 -7.62 -0.76
N LYS A 112 -6.08 -6.29 -0.57
CA LYS A 112 -4.88 -5.47 -0.39
C LYS A 112 -5.19 -4.29 0.52
N LEU A 113 -4.30 -4.03 1.46
CA LEU A 113 -4.27 -2.84 2.31
C LEU A 113 -3.04 -2.01 1.99
N ALA A 114 -3.22 -0.74 1.72
CA ALA A 114 -2.11 0.15 1.41
C ALA A 114 -2.15 1.40 2.28
N PHE A 115 -0.98 1.80 2.81
CA PHE A 115 -0.83 2.91 3.75
C PHE A 115 0.25 3.89 3.28
N CYS A 116 -0.02 5.19 3.40
CA CYS A 116 1.01 6.21 3.25
C CYS A 116 1.83 6.27 4.55
N THR A 117 3.12 6.05 4.44
CA THR A 117 4.04 5.96 5.59
C THR A 117 4.76 7.27 5.90
N THR A 118 4.49 8.33 5.13
CA THR A 118 5.11 9.65 5.30
C THR A 118 4.08 10.72 5.62
N THR A 119 4.50 11.75 6.37
CA THR A 119 3.64 12.89 6.74
C THR A 119 3.14 13.69 5.54
N THR A 120 3.90 13.67 4.45
CA THR A 120 3.51 14.22 3.15
C THR A 120 3.86 13.23 2.05
N LYS A 121 3.12 13.21 0.94
CA LYS A 121 3.36 12.24 -0.16
C LYS A 121 4.77 12.32 -0.75
N GLU A 122 5.34 13.50 -0.78
CA GLU A 122 6.70 13.77 -1.31
C GLU A 122 7.76 13.87 -0.21
N GLY A 123 7.33 13.79 1.07
CA GLY A 123 8.21 13.93 2.22
C GLY A 123 8.98 12.66 2.55
N ASN A 124 10.12 12.83 3.22
CA ASN A 124 10.95 11.74 3.74
C ASN A 124 10.74 11.48 5.25
N ARG A 125 9.88 12.28 5.91
CA ARG A 125 9.59 12.11 7.32
C ARG A 125 8.51 11.06 7.49
N LEU A 126 8.85 9.98 8.16
CA LEU A 126 7.90 8.91 8.49
C LEU A 126 6.82 9.43 9.45
N ILE A 127 5.61 8.92 9.27
CA ILE A 127 4.51 9.08 10.21
C ILE A 127 4.81 8.25 11.46
N ASP A 128 4.34 8.69 12.62
CA ASP A 128 4.51 7.90 13.82
C ASP A 128 3.60 6.65 13.81
N GLU A 129 4.06 5.60 14.50
CA GLU A 129 3.41 4.29 14.50
C GLU A 129 1.97 4.35 15.04
N ASN A 130 1.71 5.15 16.08
CA ASN A 130 0.37 5.26 16.67
C ASN A 130 -0.62 5.89 15.68
N THR A 131 -0.19 6.95 14.99
CA THR A 131 -1.02 7.59 13.95
C THR A 131 -1.29 6.62 12.81
N LEU A 132 -0.29 5.88 12.35
CA LEU A 132 -0.47 4.90 11.28
C LEU A 132 -1.35 3.73 11.72
N THR A 133 -1.21 3.27 12.97
CA THR A 133 -2.07 2.23 13.56
C THR A 133 -3.53 2.71 13.62
N PHE A 134 -3.78 3.97 13.99
CA PHE A 134 -5.13 4.53 13.97
C PHE A 134 -5.75 4.49 12.57
N VAL A 135 -4.99 4.89 11.55
CA VAL A 135 -5.44 4.80 10.15
C VAL A 135 -5.69 3.34 9.75
N ALA A 136 -4.83 2.42 10.17
CA ALA A 136 -5.00 1.00 9.88
C ALA A 136 -6.28 0.41 10.51
N ILE A 137 -6.60 0.80 11.75
CA ILE A 137 -7.85 0.41 12.43
C ILE A 137 -9.07 0.96 11.66
N HIS A 138 -8.97 2.19 11.15
CA HIS A 138 -10.00 2.78 10.31
C HIS A 138 -10.25 1.92 9.04
N GLU A 139 -9.20 1.51 8.34
CA GLU A 139 -9.31 0.63 7.17
C GLU A 139 -9.89 -0.75 7.55
N LEU A 140 -9.50 -1.33 8.69
CA LEU A 140 -10.10 -2.57 9.18
C LEU A 140 -11.60 -2.43 9.41
N SER A 141 -12.08 -1.26 9.84
CA SER A 141 -13.52 -1.01 10.03
C SER A 141 -14.31 -1.14 8.72
N HIS A 142 -13.72 -0.75 7.60
CA HIS A 142 -14.30 -0.94 6.27
C HIS A 142 -14.41 -2.41 5.89
N LEU A 143 -13.44 -3.27 6.30
CA LEU A 143 -13.51 -4.71 6.08
C LEU A 143 -14.62 -5.39 6.88
N ALA A 144 -14.94 -4.83 8.06
CA ALA A 144 -15.99 -5.34 8.94
C ALA A 144 -17.40 -4.97 8.45
N THR A 145 -17.56 -3.98 7.60
CA THR A 145 -18.87 -3.46 7.13
C THR A 145 -19.30 -4.09 5.81
N LYS A 146 -20.63 -4.04 5.52
CA LYS A 146 -21.18 -4.51 4.25
C LYS A 146 -21.10 -3.47 3.13
N THR A 147 -21.16 -2.20 3.52
CA THR A 147 -21.13 -1.06 2.60
C THR A 147 -19.70 -0.64 2.29
N VAL A 148 -19.49 -0.35 1.03
CA VAL A 148 -18.27 0.31 0.53
C VAL A 148 -18.38 1.78 0.79
#